data_9ee5319c9710c89616684700b98794ad
#
_entry.id   9ee5319c9710c89616684700b98794ad
#
_cell.length_a   1.000
_cell.length_b   1.000
_cell.length_c   1.000
_cell.angle_alpha   90.00
_cell.angle_beta   90.00
_cell.angle_gamma   90.00
#
_symmetry.space_group_name_H-M   'P 1'
#
loop_
_entity.id
_entity.type
_entity.pdbx_description
1 polymer ?
#
loop_
_entity_poly.entity_id
_entity_poly.type
_entity_poly.pdbx_seq_one_letter_code
_entity_poly.pdbx_strand_id
1 'polypeptide(L)'
;MLPKTGVTFSCDDAALQKLFDEAERKCLHNLKDFGADTVLVEGGGYEKIWLETQPMGGEMYWKRNMTAAMNNQLLFMRTQRADGRIAGSIQCHPDGTIEPQFNKFQGFCFPLHALNMWYLSGKEPAYLDMLADCLEKFDAYLWKTRDSDGDGCLESFCVYDTGEDNALRYGHAPVYCTTDTPPEDADVVPMASMDVTSFSYACRDTLSEISRLRGDGRESEWREKADAVAANLKARLWDDKRHACFDRDKHGKTIDVLCHNTLRCMYWGSISQEMADAFVRQHLLNPQEFWTPLAVLSDK
;
A
#
# COMPACT_ATOMS: atom_id res chain seq x y z
N MET A 1 -9.85 13.42 -31.08
CA MET A 1 -9.99 11.94 -31.09
C MET A 1 -9.06 11.44 -30.00
N LEU A 2 -9.60 10.74 -28.98
CA LEU A 2 -8.75 10.21 -27.91
C LEU A 2 -7.78 9.17 -28.47
N PRO A 3 -6.54 9.07 -27.96
CA PRO A 3 -5.59 8.07 -28.42
C PRO A 3 -6.17 6.66 -28.17
N LYS A 4 -6.00 5.77 -29.13
CA LYS A 4 -6.42 4.37 -28.98
C LYS A 4 -5.43 3.65 -28.07
N THR A 5 -5.92 2.99 -27.03
CA THR A 5 -5.08 2.28 -26.04
C THR A 5 -4.66 0.87 -26.52
N GLY A 6 -5.18 0.38 -27.63
CA GLY A 6 -4.97 -1.00 -28.07
C GLY A 6 -5.81 -2.04 -27.31
N VAL A 7 -6.53 -1.63 -26.26
CA VAL A 7 -7.47 -2.49 -25.54
C VAL A 7 -8.87 -2.27 -26.09
N THR A 8 -9.56 -3.36 -26.43
CA THR A 8 -10.93 -3.34 -26.95
C THR A 8 -11.80 -4.25 -26.10
N PHE A 9 -13.04 -3.81 -25.91
CA PHE A 9 -14.09 -4.59 -25.27
C PHE A 9 -15.35 -4.53 -26.16
N SER A 10 -16.05 -5.64 -26.31
CA SER A 10 -17.30 -5.71 -27.03
C SER A 10 -18.27 -6.60 -26.27
N CYS A 11 -19.49 -6.08 -26.06
CA CYS A 11 -20.52 -6.75 -25.29
C CYS A 11 -21.91 -6.39 -25.85
N ASP A 12 -22.84 -7.34 -25.84
CA ASP A 12 -24.23 -7.12 -26.29
C ASP A 12 -25.05 -6.32 -25.27
N ASP A 13 -24.55 -6.21 -24.00
CA ASP A 13 -25.14 -5.34 -22.98
C ASP A 13 -24.66 -3.90 -23.18
N ALA A 14 -25.57 -3.06 -23.63
CA ALA A 14 -25.28 -1.65 -23.90
C ALA A 14 -24.83 -0.86 -22.65
N ALA A 15 -25.29 -1.25 -21.45
CA ALA A 15 -24.88 -0.58 -20.21
C ALA A 15 -23.45 -0.93 -19.86
N LEU A 16 -23.05 -2.20 -19.97
CA LEU A 16 -21.67 -2.63 -19.76
C LEU A 16 -20.72 -2.05 -20.81
N GLN A 17 -21.13 -2.02 -22.08
CA GLN A 17 -20.33 -1.37 -23.14
C GLN A 17 -20.10 0.11 -22.82
N LYS A 18 -21.15 0.84 -22.45
CA LYS A 18 -21.04 2.26 -22.08
C LYS A 18 -20.15 2.46 -20.85
N LEU A 19 -20.27 1.60 -19.84
CA LEU A 19 -19.43 1.67 -18.63
C LEU A 19 -17.95 1.52 -18.99
N PHE A 20 -17.62 0.54 -19.84
CA PHE A 20 -16.25 0.34 -20.30
C PHE A 20 -15.73 1.55 -21.07
N ASP A 21 -16.48 2.07 -22.03
CA ASP A 21 -16.08 3.20 -22.85
C ASP A 21 -15.83 4.46 -22.00
N GLU A 22 -16.69 4.72 -21.00
CA GLU A 22 -16.52 5.84 -20.07
C GLU A 22 -15.33 5.64 -19.13
N ALA A 23 -15.07 4.42 -18.67
CA ALA A 23 -13.88 4.11 -17.86
C ALA A 23 -12.60 4.34 -18.66
N GLU A 24 -12.51 3.88 -19.90
CA GLU A 24 -11.37 4.14 -20.79
C GLU A 24 -11.16 5.65 -21.02
N ARG A 25 -12.25 6.38 -21.30
CA ARG A 25 -12.19 7.83 -21.46
C ARG A 25 -11.69 8.53 -20.18
N LYS A 26 -12.15 8.06 -19.03
CA LYS A 26 -11.75 8.60 -17.73
C LYS A 26 -10.26 8.35 -17.45
N CYS A 27 -9.76 7.15 -17.68
CA CYS A 27 -8.36 6.82 -17.53
C CYS A 27 -7.45 7.68 -18.44
N LEU A 28 -7.86 7.89 -19.69
CA LEU A 28 -7.14 8.78 -20.60
C LEU A 28 -7.10 10.24 -20.11
N HIS A 29 -8.19 10.72 -19.51
CA HIS A 29 -8.24 12.05 -18.91
C HIS A 29 -7.35 12.18 -17.68
N ASN A 30 -7.11 11.08 -16.97
CA ASN A 30 -6.30 11.02 -15.77
C ASN A 30 -4.80 10.79 -16.06
N LEU A 31 -4.39 10.69 -17.31
CA LEU A 31 -2.98 10.81 -17.68
C LEU A 31 -2.54 12.26 -17.54
N LYS A 32 -1.53 12.49 -16.72
CA LYS A 32 -1.00 13.83 -16.41
C LYS A 32 0.51 13.87 -16.60
N ASP A 33 1.01 15.04 -16.99
CA ASP A 33 2.44 15.29 -17.07
C ASP A 33 2.96 15.75 -15.71
N PHE A 34 3.96 15.04 -15.21
CA PHE A 34 4.70 15.30 -13.98
C PHE A 34 6.14 15.65 -14.35
N GLY A 35 6.37 16.90 -14.73
CA GLY A 35 7.63 17.31 -15.35
C GLY A 35 7.83 16.64 -16.70
N ALA A 36 8.85 15.79 -16.82
CA ALA A 36 9.14 15.02 -18.02
C ALA A 36 8.40 13.66 -18.09
N ASP A 37 7.75 13.25 -17.00
CA ASP A 37 7.13 11.95 -16.86
C ASP A 37 5.61 12.06 -17.04
N THR A 38 5.00 11.19 -17.86
CA THR A 38 3.54 11.02 -17.87
C THR A 38 3.16 9.94 -16.87
N VAL A 39 2.17 10.22 -16.02
CA VAL A 39 1.65 9.29 -15.00
C VAL A 39 0.14 9.15 -15.10
N LEU A 40 -0.40 8.08 -14.53
CA LEU A 40 -1.82 7.93 -14.28
C LEU A 40 -2.11 8.44 -12.85
N VAL A 41 -2.97 9.47 -12.73
CA VAL A 41 -3.44 9.96 -11.44
C VAL A 41 -4.78 9.34 -11.06
N GLU A 42 -5.12 9.41 -9.76
CA GLU A 42 -6.39 8.95 -9.23
C GLU A 42 -7.52 9.93 -9.52
N GLY A 43 -8.72 9.39 -9.76
CA GLY A 43 -9.96 10.15 -9.82
C GLY A 43 -10.00 11.26 -10.87
N GLY A 44 -10.79 12.24 -10.70
CA GLY A 44 -11.05 13.28 -11.69
C GLY A 44 -10.68 14.69 -11.25
N GLY A 45 -9.67 14.88 -10.45
CA GLY A 45 -9.35 16.21 -9.96
C GLY A 45 -8.05 16.29 -9.18
N TYR A 46 -7.37 15.17 -9.02
CA TYR A 46 -6.10 15.13 -8.32
C TYR A 46 -4.93 15.50 -9.24
N GLU A 47 -4.02 16.30 -8.69
CA GLU A 47 -2.71 16.62 -9.28
C GLU A 47 -1.58 15.93 -8.50
N LYS A 48 -1.90 14.75 -7.97
CA LYS A 48 -1.03 13.94 -7.12
C LYS A 48 -1.07 12.48 -7.54
N ILE A 49 0.03 11.79 -7.31
CA ILE A 49 0.08 10.33 -7.22
C ILE A 49 0.28 9.93 -5.76
N TRP A 50 -0.44 8.89 -5.32
CA TRP A 50 -0.43 8.38 -3.96
C TRP A 50 0.27 7.02 -3.92
N LEU A 51 1.10 6.78 -2.91
CA LEU A 51 1.79 5.51 -2.76
C LEU A 51 0.81 4.35 -2.50
N GLU A 52 -0.35 4.66 -1.96
CA GLU A 52 -1.41 3.67 -1.67
C GLU A 52 -2.12 3.13 -2.91
N THR A 53 -2.18 3.90 -4.00
CA THR A 53 -3.05 3.56 -5.16
C THR A 53 -2.33 3.56 -6.49
N GLN A 54 -1.43 4.49 -6.76
CA GLN A 54 -0.85 4.66 -8.08
C GLN A 54 0.11 3.56 -8.52
N PRO A 55 0.91 2.91 -7.66
CA PRO A 55 1.66 1.72 -8.07
C PRO A 55 0.76 0.60 -8.61
N MET A 56 -0.34 0.30 -7.93
CA MET A 56 -1.34 -0.67 -8.38
C MET A 56 -2.08 -0.17 -9.63
N GLY A 57 -2.51 1.10 -9.64
CA GLY A 57 -3.17 1.71 -10.79
C GLY A 57 -2.30 1.70 -12.04
N GLY A 58 -1.00 1.95 -11.89
CA GLY A 58 -0.01 1.83 -12.96
C GLY A 58 0.05 0.41 -13.50
N GLU A 59 0.22 -0.59 -12.63
CA GLU A 59 0.21 -1.99 -13.04
C GLU A 59 -1.08 -2.36 -13.78
N MET A 60 -2.23 -1.99 -13.29
CA MET A 60 -3.52 -2.25 -13.97
C MET A 60 -3.60 -1.59 -15.36
N TYR A 61 -2.89 -0.49 -15.57
CA TYR A 61 -2.93 0.30 -16.80
C TYR A 61 -1.86 -0.06 -17.84
N TRP A 62 -0.94 -0.99 -17.54
CA TRP A 62 0.23 -1.28 -18.35
C TRP A 62 -0.06 -1.62 -19.83
N LYS A 63 -1.11 -2.37 -20.10
CA LYS A 63 -1.52 -2.72 -21.47
C LYS A 63 -1.96 -1.50 -22.30
N ARG A 64 -2.34 -0.43 -21.63
CA ARG A 64 -2.82 0.80 -22.25
C ARG A 64 -1.70 1.80 -22.45
N ASN A 65 -0.84 1.93 -21.46
CA ASN A 65 0.30 2.86 -21.50
C ASN A 65 1.41 2.36 -20.55
N MET A 66 2.37 1.63 -21.14
CA MET A 66 3.50 1.08 -20.37
C MET A 66 4.36 2.19 -19.75
N THR A 67 4.55 3.32 -20.44
CA THR A 67 5.35 4.44 -19.92
C THR A 67 4.72 5.02 -18.67
N ALA A 68 3.43 5.33 -18.67
CA ALA A 68 2.73 5.84 -17.50
C ALA A 68 2.75 4.80 -16.36
N ALA A 69 2.52 3.53 -16.68
CA ALA A 69 2.56 2.45 -15.69
C ALA A 69 3.92 2.34 -14.99
N MET A 70 5.02 2.43 -15.74
CA MET A 70 6.37 2.44 -15.21
C MET A 70 6.65 3.70 -14.38
N ASN A 71 6.23 4.87 -14.85
CA ASN A 71 6.46 6.14 -14.16
C ASN A 71 5.72 6.20 -12.82
N ASN A 72 4.57 5.54 -12.68
CA ASN A 72 3.86 5.41 -11.41
C ASN A 72 4.67 4.63 -10.34
N GLN A 73 5.68 3.88 -10.73
CA GLN A 73 6.63 3.23 -9.83
C GLN A 73 7.92 4.07 -9.67
N LEU A 74 8.49 4.46 -10.82
CA LEU A 74 9.81 5.09 -10.89
C LEU A 74 9.86 6.43 -10.16
N LEU A 75 8.78 7.21 -10.16
CA LEU A 75 8.76 8.51 -9.47
C LEU A 75 8.93 8.32 -7.95
N PHE A 76 8.30 7.31 -7.34
CA PHE A 76 8.48 7.02 -5.92
C PHE A 76 9.92 6.58 -5.60
N MET A 77 10.54 5.77 -6.47
CA MET A 77 11.93 5.34 -6.29
C MET A 77 12.91 6.50 -6.46
N ARG A 78 12.73 7.33 -7.49
CA ARG A 78 13.63 8.47 -7.79
C ARG A 78 13.55 9.60 -6.78
N THR A 79 12.40 9.77 -6.12
CA THR A 79 12.17 10.81 -5.12
C THR A 79 12.33 10.30 -3.68
N GLN A 80 12.82 9.07 -3.50
CA GLN A 80 13.12 8.53 -2.19
C GLN A 80 14.11 9.42 -1.44
N ARG A 81 13.83 9.70 -0.18
CA ARG A 81 14.70 10.50 0.69
C ARG A 81 15.99 9.72 1.01
N ALA A 82 17.07 10.44 1.28
CA ALA A 82 18.40 9.83 1.51
C ALA A 82 18.44 8.84 2.69
N ASP A 83 17.56 9.00 3.68
CA ASP A 83 17.41 8.09 4.82
C ASP A 83 16.54 6.86 4.53
N GLY A 84 16.02 6.74 3.31
CA GLY A 84 15.23 5.60 2.85
C GLY A 84 13.71 5.81 2.85
N ARG A 85 13.19 6.95 3.38
CA ARG A 85 11.75 7.18 3.36
C ARG A 85 11.24 7.40 1.94
N ILE A 86 10.19 6.66 1.55
CA ILE A 86 9.44 6.89 0.32
C ILE A 86 8.33 7.92 0.62
N ALA A 87 8.05 8.82 -0.32
CA ALA A 87 6.97 9.78 -0.18
C ALA A 87 5.60 9.07 -0.16
N GLY A 88 4.70 9.48 0.72
CA GLY A 88 3.31 8.98 0.73
C GLY A 88 2.50 9.50 -0.45
N SER A 89 2.86 10.67 -0.99
CA SER A 89 2.33 11.20 -2.24
C SER A 89 3.36 12.08 -2.94
N ILE A 90 3.18 12.28 -4.24
CA ILE A 90 3.98 13.21 -5.04
C ILE A 90 3.01 14.15 -5.75
N GLN A 91 3.17 15.45 -5.57
CA GLN A 91 2.40 16.49 -6.23
C GLN A 91 3.16 17.06 -7.42
N CYS A 92 2.45 17.35 -8.50
CA CYS A 92 2.97 18.19 -9.58
C CYS A 92 2.34 19.58 -9.48
N HIS A 93 3.17 20.61 -9.48
CA HIS A 93 2.74 21.99 -9.49
C HIS A 93 2.49 22.49 -10.94
N PRO A 94 1.73 23.57 -11.14
CA PRO A 94 1.43 24.10 -12.47
C PRO A 94 2.66 24.47 -13.32
N ASP A 95 3.80 24.74 -12.69
CA ASP A 95 5.07 25.03 -13.35
C ASP A 95 5.86 23.76 -13.75
N GLY A 96 5.30 22.56 -13.47
CA GLY A 96 5.92 21.27 -13.71
C GLY A 96 6.88 20.80 -12.60
N THR A 97 7.02 21.55 -11.52
CA THR A 97 7.83 21.14 -10.35
C THR A 97 7.17 19.97 -9.63
N ILE A 98 7.95 18.95 -9.30
CA ILE A 98 7.51 17.77 -8.56
C ILE A 98 7.87 17.93 -7.08
N GLU A 99 6.87 17.75 -6.20
CA GLU A 99 7.02 17.84 -4.74
C GLU A 99 6.69 16.49 -4.08
N PRO A 100 7.69 15.72 -3.62
CA PRO A 100 7.45 14.54 -2.77
C PRO A 100 6.98 14.98 -1.39
N GLN A 101 5.88 14.38 -0.90
CA GLN A 101 5.26 14.72 0.39
C GLN A 101 5.47 13.59 1.40
N PHE A 102 6.09 13.93 2.55
CA PHE A 102 6.47 12.99 3.61
C PHE A 102 5.64 13.15 4.89
N ASN A 103 4.43 13.68 4.79
CA ASN A 103 3.55 13.94 5.92
C ASN A 103 2.63 12.77 6.29
N LYS A 104 2.77 11.62 5.64
CA LYS A 104 2.05 10.37 5.85
C LYS A 104 2.82 9.22 5.23
N PHE A 105 2.49 7.98 5.59
CA PHE A 105 3.18 6.79 5.11
C PHE A 105 2.58 6.23 3.81
N GLN A 106 1.36 5.77 3.83
CA GLN A 106 0.57 5.25 2.69
C GLN A 106 1.26 4.16 1.85
N GLY A 107 2.02 3.27 2.47
CA GLY A 107 2.89 2.30 1.78
C GLY A 107 2.21 1.08 1.16
N PHE A 108 0.90 1.07 0.93
CA PHE A 108 0.13 -0.14 0.68
C PHE A 108 0.47 -0.93 -0.57
N CYS A 109 0.57 -0.29 -1.70
CA CYS A 109 0.53 -0.98 -2.98
C CYS A 109 1.87 -0.94 -3.73
N PHE A 110 2.98 -0.70 -3.03
CA PHE A 110 4.24 -0.45 -3.74
C PHE A 110 5.07 -1.70 -4.01
N PRO A 111 5.49 -2.53 -3.04
CA PRO A 111 6.55 -3.53 -3.28
C PRO A 111 6.15 -4.55 -4.35
N LEU A 112 4.99 -5.18 -4.20
CA LEU A 112 4.51 -6.23 -5.11
C LEU A 112 4.23 -5.68 -6.51
N HIS A 113 3.54 -4.53 -6.60
CA HIS A 113 3.18 -3.94 -7.88
C HIS A 113 4.40 -3.45 -8.65
N ALA A 114 5.41 -2.91 -7.95
CA ALA A 114 6.67 -2.53 -8.56
C ALA A 114 7.44 -3.76 -9.09
N LEU A 115 7.45 -4.88 -8.37
CA LEU A 115 8.02 -6.13 -8.86
C LEU A 115 7.24 -6.70 -10.05
N ASN A 116 5.91 -6.65 -10.02
CA ASN A 116 5.08 -7.07 -11.15
C ASN A 116 5.40 -6.26 -12.41
N MET A 117 5.63 -4.96 -12.27
CA MET A 117 6.05 -4.13 -13.41
C MET A 117 7.39 -4.57 -14.02
N TRP A 118 8.32 -5.10 -13.23
CA TRP A 118 9.54 -5.69 -13.78
C TRP A 118 9.23 -6.89 -14.68
N TYR A 119 8.34 -7.80 -14.24
CA TYR A 119 7.91 -8.94 -15.08
C TYR A 119 7.23 -8.49 -16.38
N LEU A 120 6.41 -7.44 -16.31
CA LEU A 120 5.60 -6.94 -17.41
C LEU A 120 6.39 -6.09 -18.41
N SER A 121 7.47 -5.42 -17.97
CA SER A 121 8.25 -4.49 -18.78
C SER A 121 9.47 -5.09 -19.50
N GLY A 122 9.67 -6.42 -19.39
CA GLY A 122 10.76 -7.09 -20.11
C GLY A 122 11.93 -7.52 -19.23
N LYS A 123 11.80 -7.43 -17.91
CA LYS A 123 12.76 -7.96 -16.93
C LYS A 123 14.14 -7.30 -16.97
N GLU A 124 14.16 -5.97 -17.14
CA GLU A 124 15.41 -5.21 -17.16
C GLU A 124 16.13 -5.27 -15.80
N PRO A 125 17.39 -5.76 -15.75
CA PRO A 125 18.12 -5.91 -14.49
C PRO A 125 18.28 -4.59 -13.73
N ALA A 126 18.53 -3.49 -14.44
CA ALA A 126 18.71 -2.16 -13.82
C ALA A 126 17.47 -1.68 -13.05
N TYR A 127 16.26 -2.01 -13.51
CA TYR A 127 15.04 -1.71 -12.78
C TYR A 127 14.94 -2.55 -11.49
N LEU A 128 15.26 -3.85 -11.57
CA LEU A 128 15.24 -4.75 -10.41
C LEU A 128 16.26 -4.32 -9.35
N ASP A 129 17.44 -3.88 -9.77
CA ASP A 129 18.47 -3.35 -8.87
C ASP A 129 18.04 -2.06 -8.19
N MET A 130 17.40 -1.15 -8.93
CA MET A 130 16.84 0.09 -8.37
C MET A 130 15.72 -0.21 -7.35
N LEU A 131 14.84 -1.17 -7.67
CA LEU A 131 13.76 -1.57 -6.76
C LEU A 131 14.31 -2.20 -5.49
N ALA A 132 15.30 -3.10 -5.60
CA ALA A 132 15.97 -3.71 -4.46
C ALA A 132 16.58 -2.65 -3.53
N ASP A 133 17.39 -1.74 -4.08
CA ASP A 133 18.02 -0.66 -3.31
C ASP A 133 16.97 0.24 -2.62
N CYS A 134 15.91 0.57 -3.32
CA CYS A 134 14.80 1.36 -2.79
C CYS A 134 14.12 0.66 -1.61
N LEU A 135 13.76 -0.61 -1.77
CA LEU A 135 13.06 -1.37 -0.72
C LEU A 135 13.94 -1.69 0.47
N GLU A 136 15.24 -2.00 0.28
CA GLU A 136 16.19 -2.22 1.37
C GLU A 136 16.35 -0.97 2.24
N LYS A 137 16.49 0.19 1.62
CA LYS A 137 16.56 1.47 2.34
C LYS A 137 15.26 1.79 3.07
N PHE A 138 14.13 1.47 2.44
CA PHE A 138 12.83 1.72 3.04
C PHE A 138 12.56 0.79 4.23
N ASP A 139 12.90 -0.50 4.14
CA ASP A 139 12.84 -1.44 5.27
C ASP A 139 13.68 -0.94 6.44
N ALA A 140 14.92 -0.55 6.19
CA ALA A 140 15.80 0.00 7.22
C ALA A 140 15.23 1.28 7.88
N TYR A 141 14.65 2.17 7.08
CA TYR A 141 13.98 3.37 7.60
C TYR A 141 12.79 3.01 8.49
N LEU A 142 11.91 2.11 8.05
CA LEU A 142 10.71 1.71 8.79
C LEU A 142 11.05 1.12 10.16
N TRP A 143 11.95 0.16 10.20
CA TRP A 143 12.34 -0.51 11.44
C TRP A 143 13.15 0.38 12.39
N LYS A 144 13.73 1.44 11.88
CA LYS A 144 14.40 2.46 12.70
C LYS A 144 13.42 3.47 13.32
N THR A 145 12.31 3.77 12.63
CA THR A 145 11.45 4.91 12.98
C THR A 145 10.04 4.53 13.41
N ARG A 146 9.56 3.35 13.04
CA ARG A 146 8.17 2.92 13.23
C ARG A 146 8.00 1.71 14.17
N ASP A 147 9.04 1.34 14.87
CA ASP A 147 9.02 0.39 16.00
C ASP A 147 9.61 1.12 17.20
N SER A 148 8.90 2.17 17.67
CA SER A 148 9.44 3.12 18.65
C SER A 148 9.52 2.55 20.06
N ASP A 149 8.71 1.55 20.37
CA ASP A 149 8.70 0.84 21.66
C ASP A 149 9.45 -0.50 21.61
N GLY A 150 9.93 -0.93 20.44
CA GLY A 150 10.70 -2.15 20.25
C GLY A 150 9.88 -3.43 20.40
N ASP A 151 8.57 -3.36 20.17
CA ASP A 151 7.68 -4.50 20.36
C ASP A 151 7.63 -5.44 19.15
N GLY A 152 8.25 -5.05 18.02
CA GLY A 152 8.31 -5.83 16.79
C GLY A 152 7.08 -5.72 15.91
N CYS A 153 6.19 -4.75 16.16
CA CYS A 153 5.12 -4.32 15.27
C CYS A 153 5.37 -2.88 14.83
N LEU A 154 5.12 -2.58 13.57
CA LEU A 154 5.31 -1.23 13.08
C LEU A 154 4.10 -0.34 13.37
N GLU A 155 4.38 0.93 13.64
CA GLU A 155 3.43 1.89 14.14
C GLU A 155 2.92 2.84 13.05
N SER A 156 1.63 3.21 13.16
CA SER A 156 1.04 4.36 12.50
C SER A 156 1.10 5.58 13.43
N PHE A 157 1.44 6.75 12.86
CA PHE A 157 1.57 8.00 13.60
C PHE A 157 0.45 9.00 13.30
N CYS A 158 -0.34 8.76 12.25
CA CYS A 158 -1.44 9.64 11.86
C CYS A 158 -2.51 8.88 11.08
N VAL A 159 -3.70 9.48 10.95
CA VAL A 159 -4.85 8.89 10.25
C VAL A 159 -4.50 8.45 8.84
N TYR A 160 -3.82 9.30 8.09
CA TYR A 160 -3.51 9.02 6.68
C TYR A 160 -2.29 8.10 6.46
N ASP A 161 -1.63 7.63 7.52
CA ASP A 161 -0.58 6.63 7.35
C ASP A 161 -1.10 5.33 6.73
N THR A 162 -2.37 4.99 6.96
CA THR A 162 -3.00 3.79 6.41
C THR A 162 -3.87 4.06 5.18
N GLY A 163 -3.98 5.30 4.71
CA GLY A 163 -4.81 5.68 3.57
C GLY A 163 -6.31 5.46 3.79
N GLU A 164 -6.74 5.34 5.04
CA GLU A 164 -8.11 5.05 5.42
C GLU A 164 -8.74 6.28 6.06
N ASP A 165 -9.42 7.06 5.25
CA ASP A 165 -10.06 8.29 5.67
C ASP A 165 -11.21 8.00 6.65
N ASN A 166 -11.25 8.77 7.75
CA ASN A 166 -12.30 8.68 8.77
C ASN A 166 -12.39 7.33 9.51
N ALA A 167 -11.34 6.54 9.55
CA ALA A 167 -11.31 5.27 10.27
C ALA A 167 -11.51 5.47 11.78
N LEU A 168 -12.50 4.79 12.36
CA LEU A 168 -12.89 4.94 13.77
C LEU A 168 -11.75 4.58 14.74
N ARG A 169 -10.86 3.67 14.34
CA ARG A 169 -9.73 3.20 15.16
C ARG A 169 -8.71 4.29 15.51
N TYR A 170 -8.68 5.39 14.77
CA TYR A 170 -7.77 6.50 15.03
C TYR A 170 -8.25 7.50 16.08
N GLY A 171 -9.54 7.46 16.46
CA GLY A 171 -10.09 8.40 17.44
C GLY A 171 -9.80 9.86 17.03
N HIS A 172 -9.06 10.58 17.87
CA HIS A 172 -8.66 11.96 17.63
C HIS A 172 -7.18 12.11 17.22
N ALA A 173 -6.59 11.07 16.62
CA ALA A 173 -5.22 11.13 16.12
C ALA A 173 -5.05 12.26 15.07
N PRO A 174 -3.84 12.84 14.92
CA PRO A 174 -3.58 13.85 13.90
C PRO A 174 -3.79 13.27 12.49
N VAL A 175 -4.26 14.11 11.57
CA VAL A 175 -4.50 13.71 10.17
C VAL A 175 -3.19 13.44 9.45
N TYR A 176 -2.15 14.25 9.72
CA TYR A 176 -0.81 14.13 9.17
C TYR A 176 0.24 14.10 10.27
N CYS A 177 1.39 13.46 9.98
CA CYS A 177 2.58 13.52 10.80
C CYS A 177 3.78 13.91 9.92
N THR A 178 4.31 15.10 10.14
CA THR A 178 5.44 15.66 9.36
C THR A 178 6.81 15.29 9.89
N THR A 179 6.85 14.65 11.07
CA THR A 179 8.08 14.22 11.74
C THR A 179 8.29 12.71 11.58
N ASP A 180 9.52 12.26 11.80
CA ASP A 180 9.88 10.84 11.84
C ASP A 180 9.76 10.24 13.26
N THR A 181 9.18 11.02 14.19
CA THR A 181 8.91 10.63 15.58
C THR A 181 7.40 10.64 15.83
N PRO A 182 6.92 9.80 16.78
CA PRO A 182 5.51 9.80 17.14
C PRO A 182 5.03 11.18 17.63
N PRO A 183 3.75 11.55 17.37
CA PRO A 183 3.15 12.76 17.95
C PRO A 183 3.10 12.67 19.48
N GLU A 184 3.48 13.73 20.19
CA GLU A 184 3.51 13.75 21.66
C GLU A 184 2.12 13.79 22.29
N ASP A 185 1.23 14.63 21.75
CA ASP A 185 -0.11 14.89 22.28
C ASP A 185 -1.21 14.18 21.47
N ALA A 186 -1.14 12.86 21.37
CA ALA A 186 -2.13 12.08 20.65
C ALA A 186 -2.68 10.93 21.52
N ASP A 187 -3.97 10.62 21.37
CA ASP A 187 -4.64 9.63 22.23
C ASP A 187 -4.22 8.19 21.93
N VAL A 188 -4.30 7.78 20.67
CA VAL A 188 -4.10 6.37 20.26
C VAL A 188 -2.77 6.11 19.59
N VAL A 189 -2.17 7.13 18.99
CA VAL A 189 -0.89 6.98 18.26
C VAL A 189 0.31 7.39 19.15
N PRO A 190 1.50 6.78 18.99
CA PRO A 190 1.82 5.75 18.00
C PRO A 190 1.00 4.48 18.23
N MET A 191 0.48 3.91 17.16
CA MET A 191 -0.41 2.76 17.22
C MET A 191 0.25 1.58 16.52
N ALA A 192 0.51 0.46 17.21
CA ALA A 192 0.94 -0.76 16.55
C ALA A 192 -0.13 -1.17 15.54
N SER A 193 0.21 -1.03 14.26
CA SER A 193 -0.76 -1.08 13.16
C SER A 193 -0.64 -2.38 12.39
N MET A 194 -1.76 -3.08 12.21
CA MET A 194 -1.82 -4.26 11.35
C MET A 194 -1.44 -3.94 9.91
N ASP A 195 -1.78 -2.75 9.42
CA ASP A 195 -1.47 -2.33 8.06
C ASP A 195 0.02 -2.09 7.86
N VAL A 196 0.64 -1.24 8.70
CA VAL A 196 2.05 -0.88 8.56
C VAL A 196 2.94 -2.10 8.82
N THR A 197 2.58 -2.93 9.79
CA THR A 197 3.27 -4.20 10.08
C THR A 197 3.17 -5.16 8.89
N SER A 198 1.97 -5.37 8.35
CA SER A 198 1.77 -6.25 7.18
C SER A 198 2.43 -5.72 5.92
N PHE A 199 2.47 -4.40 5.74
CA PHE A 199 3.22 -3.81 4.64
C PHE A 199 4.72 -4.14 4.74
N SER A 200 5.31 -4.08 5.94
CA SER A 200 6.70 -4.48 6.15
C SER A 200 6.93 -5.95 5.81
N TYR A 201 5.98 -6.83 6.14
CA TYR A 201 6.02 -8.23 5.67
C TYR A 201 6.11 -8.27 4.14
N ALA A 202 5.20 -7.60 3.43
CA ALA A 202 5.17 -7.58 1.97
C ALA A 202 6.47 -7.02 1.35
N CYS A 203 7.06 -6.00 1.98
CA CYS A 203 8.33 -5.43 1.56
C CYS A 203 9.46 -6.48 1.64
N ARG A 204 9.58 -7.18 2.77
CA ARG A 204 10.59 -8.21 3.01
C ARG A 204 10.37 -9.46 2.18
N ASP A 205 9.12 -9.88 1.99
CA ASP A 205 8.75 -10.98 1.10
C ASP A 205 9.14 -10.66 -0.36
N THR A 206 8.86 -9.45 -0.82
CA THR A 206 9.28 -8.97 -2.14
C THR A 206 10.82 -8.93 -2.27
N LEU A 207 11.54 -8.49 -1.23
CA LEU A 207 13.00 -8.51 -1.21
C LEU A 207 13.57 -9.94 -1.26
N SER A 208 12.91 -10.91 -0.60
CA SER A 208 13.26 -12.33 -0.70
C SER A 208 13.16 -12.83 -2.15
N GLU A 209 12.04 -12.51 -2.83
CA GLU A 209 11.86 -12.87 -4.24
C GLU A 209 12.85 -12.15 -5.17
N ILE A 210 13.12 -10.86 -4.94
CA ILE A 210 14.14 -10.12 -5.72
C ILE A 210 15.52 -10.76 -5.54
N SER A 211 15.90 -11.13 -4.32
CA SER A 211 17.16 -11.80 -4.04
C SER A 211 17.27 -13.14 -4.77
N ARG A 212 16.19 -13.94 -4.76
CA ARG A 212 16.10 -15.18 -5.55
C ARG A 212 16.30 -14.94 -7.04
N LEU A 213 15.64 -13.91 -7.59
CA LEU A 213 15.73 -13.55 -9.02
C LEU A 213 17.13 -13.06 -9.42
N ARG A 214 17.82 -12.36 -8.52
CA ARG A 214 19.19 -11.87 -8.73
C ARG A 214 20.26 -12.94 -8.47
N GLY A 215 19.91 -13.98 -7.71
CA GLY A 215 20.88 -15.01 -7.27
C GLY A 215 21.96 -14.45 -6.36
N ASP A 216 21.67 -13.42 -5.55
CA ASP A 216 22.63 -12.74 -4.68
C ASP A 216 22.83 -13.43 -3.32
N GLY A 217 22.12 -14.53 -3.06
CA GLY A 217 22.27 -15.38 -1.88
C GLY A 217 21.59 -14.87 -0.61
N ARG A 218 20.81 -13.79 -0.67
CA ARG A 218 20.13 -13.19 0.50
C ARG A 218 18.66 -13.59 0.63
N GLU A 219 18.16 -14.50 -0.21
CA GLU A 219 16.77 -14.95 -0.19
C GLU A 219 16.32 -15.41 1.21
N SER A 220 17.09 -16.30 1.84
CA SER A 220 16.76 -16.82 3.17
C SER A 220 16.79 -15.74 4.25
N GLU A 221 17.74 -14.81 4.20
CA GLU A 221 17.83 -13.69 5.13
C GLU A 221 16.52 -12.85 5.11
N TRP A 222 16.04 -12.50 3.92
CA TRP A 222 14.84 -11.71 3.76
C TRP A 222 13.57 -12.49 4.13
N ARG A 223 13.55 -13.80 3.83
CA ARG A 223 12.46 -14.69 4.23
C ARG A 223 12.34 -14.76 5.75
N GLU A 224 13.43 -15.01 6.46
CA GLU A 224 13.45 -15.05 7.91
C GLU A 224 12.98 -13.74 8.55
N LYS A 225 13.38 -12.59 7.96
CA LYS A 225 12.91 -11.28 8.41
C LYS A 225 11.41 -11.09 8.16
N ALA A 226 10.87 -11.57 7.06
CA ALA A 226 9.42 -11.54 6.77
C ALA A 226 8.65 -12.44 7.74
N ASP A 227 9.12 -13.67 7.96
CA ASP A 227 8.47 -14.63 8.86
C ASP A 227 8.44 -14.13 10.31
N ALA A 228 9.48 -13.41 10.75
CA ALA A 228 9.49 -12.74 12.05
C ALA A 228 8.40 -11.67 12.17
N VAL A 229 8.15 -10.89 11.11
CA VAL A 229 7.05 -9.92 11.10
C VAL A 229 5.69 -10.61 11.22
N ALA A 230 5.46 -11.69 10.46
CA ALA A 230 4.22 -12.46 10.53
C ALA A 230 4.01 -13.08 11.92
N ALA A 231 5.08 -13.58 12.55
CA ALA A 231 5.04 -14.12 13.90
C ALA A 231 4.66 -13.05 14.94
N ASN A 232 5.25 -11.86 14.85
CA ASN A 232 4.93 -10.74 15.74
C ASN A 232 3.50 -10.25 15.55
N LEU A 233 3.05 -10.10 14.30
CA LEU A 233 1.67 -9.73 13.98
C LEU A 233 0.69 -10.73 14.60
N LYS A 234 0.93 -12.03 14.43
CA LYS A 234 0.10 -13.09 15.04
C LYS A 234 0.09 -13.00 16.55
N ALA A 235 1.24 -12.83 17.18
CA ALA A 235 1.36 -12.83 18.63
C ALA A 235 0.73 -11.60 19.30
N ARG A 236 0.70 -10.45 18.61
CA ARG A 236 0.35 -9.17 19.21
C ARG A 236 -0.95 -8.56 18.68
N LEU A 237 -1.23 -8.72 17.40
CA LEU A 237 -2.35 -8.04 16.74
C LEU A 237 -3.49 -8.99 16.37
N TRP A 238 -3.25 -10.29 16.25
CA TRP A 238 -4.31 -11.27 16.00
C TRP A 238 -5.01 -11.69 17.29
N ASP A 239 -6.33 -11.75 17.26
CA ASP A 239 -7.16 -12.27 18.36
C ASP A 239 -7.73 -13.64 17.97
N ASP A 240 -7.22 -14.71 18.59
CA ASP A 240 -7.63 -16.10 18.31
C ASP A 240 -9.10 -16.38 18.66
N LYS A 241 -9.74 -15.60 19.52
CA LYS A 241 -11.17 -15.78 19.89
C LYS A 241 -12.07 -15.02 18.94
N ARG A 242 -11.61 -13.87 18.47
CA ARG A 242 -12.37 -12.98 17.59
C ARG A 242 -12.02 -13.20 16.11
N HIS A 243 -11.00 -14.00 15.80
CA HIS A 243 -10.52 -14.32 14.44
C HIS A 243 -10.34 -13.10 13.53
N ALA A 244 -9.77 -12.03 14.06
CA ALA A 244 -9.44 -10.81 13.34
C ALA A 244 -8.19 -10.14 13.91
N CYS A 245 -7.55 -9.28 13.12
CA CYS A 245 -6.50 -8.41 13.61
C CYS A 245 -7.10 -7.16 14.28
N PHE A 246 -6.47 -6.71 15.35
CA PHE A 246 -6.79 -5.47 16.06
C PHE A 246 -5.52 -4.71 16.35
N ASP A 247 -5.54 -3.42 16.07
CA ASP A 247 -4.43 -2.53 16.40
C ASP A 247 -4.31 -2.34 17.92
N ARG A 248 -3.15 -1.87 18.37
CA ARG A 248 -2.93 -1.52 19.78
C ARG A 248 -2.51 -0.06 19.90
N ASP A 249 -3.09 0.62 20.87
CA ASP A 249 -2.74 2.01 21.16
C ASP A 249 -1.32 2.13 21.76
N LYS A 250 -0.88 3.35 21.97
CA LYS A 250 0.43 3.68 22.55
C LYS A 250 0.70 3.10 23.94
N HIS A 251 -0.31 2.52 24.60
CA HIS A 251 -0.22 1.84 25.90
C HIS A 251 -0.32 0.31 25.76
N GLY A 252 -0.32 -0.21 24.52
CA GLY A 252 -0.47 -1.64 24.22
C GLY A 252 -1.89 -2.18 24.41
N LYS A 253 -2.89 -1.31 24.64
CA LYS A 253 -4.29 -1.72 24.77
C LYS A 253 -4.91 -1.95 23.40
N THR A 254 -5.67 -3.02 23.25
CA THR A 254 -6.43 -3.31 22.03
C THR A 254 -7.40 -2.19 21.71
N ILE A 255 -7.33 -1.66 20.49
CA ILE A 255 -8.32 -0.75 19.94
C ILE A 255 -9.48 -1.61 19.46
N ASP A 256 -10.63 -1.50 20.14
CA ASP A 256 -11.78 -2.37 19.93
C ASP A 256 -12.64 -1.90 18.75
N VAL A 257 -12.04 -1.91 17.58
CA VAL A 257 -12.70 -1.61 16.30
C VAL A 257 -12.44 -2.77 15.34
N LEU A 258 -13.50 -3.50 14.98
CA LEU A 258 -13.42 -4.52 13.95
C LEU A 258 -13.45 -3.82 12.58
N CYS A 259 -12.33 -3.82 11.88
CA CYS A 259 -12.22 -3.19 10.56
C CYS A 259 -11.85 -4.22 9.48
N HIS A 260 -12.10 -3.85 8.22
CA HIS A 260 -11.82 -4.69 7.06
C HIS A 260 -10.31 -4.91 6.82
N ASN A 261 -9.44 -4.21 7.53
CA ASN A 261 -7.99 -4.19 7.28
C ASN A 261 -7.31 -5.55 7.46
N THR A 262 -7.94 -6.50 8.17
CA THR A 262 -7.50 -7.90 8.14
C THR A 262 -7.42 -8.46 6.70
N LEU A 263 -8.23 -7.95 5.75
CA LEU A 263 -8.13 -8.29 4.32
C LEU A 263 -6.79 -7.84 3.70
N ARG A 264 -6.21 -6.73 4.18
CA ARG A 264 -4.89 -6.29 3.74
C ARG A 264 -3.81 -7.25 4.21
N CYS A 265 -3.92 -7.75 5.47
CA CYS A 265 -3.03 -8.79 5.99
C CYS A 265 -3.12 -10.08 5.16
N MET A 266 -4.32 -10.45 4.71
CA MET A 266 -4.52 -11.57 3.79
C MET A 266 -3.87 -11.31 2.43
N TYR A 267 -4.11 -10.13 1.85
CA TYR A 267 -3.58 -9.74 0.54
C TYR A 267 -2.05 -9.77 0.49
N TRP A 268 -1.39 -9.29 1.54
CA TRP A 268 0.08 -9.30 1.62
C TRP A 268 0.68 -10.62 2.10
N GLY A 269 -0.14 -11.58 2.57
CA GLY A 269 0.32 -12.88 3.02
C GLY A 269 0.94 -12.88 4.43
N SER A 270 0.71 -11.83 5.23
CA SER A 270 1.26 -11.73 6.58
C SER A 270 0.51 -12.55 7.63
N ILE A 271 -0.63 -13.15 7.28
CA ILE A 271 -1.38 -14.09 8.11
C ILE A 271 -1.52 -15.45 7.41
N SER A 272 -1.65 -16.51 8.21
CA SER A 272 -1.80 -17.88 7.68
C SER A 272 -3.14 -18.09 6.97
N GLN A 273 -3.20 -19.11 6.12
CA GLN A 273 -4.44 -19.52 5.46
C GLN A 273 -5.55 -19.86 6.49
N GLU A 274 -5.19 -20.49 7.61
CA GLU A 274 -6.14 -20.79 8.68
C GLU A 274 -6.75 -19.53 9.29
N MET A 275 -5.93 -18.52 9.57
CA MET A 275 -6.38 -17.22 10.08
C MET A 275 -7.27 -16.50 9.05
N ALA A 276 -6.86 -16.50 7.78
CA ALA A 276 -7.63 -15.92 6.68
C ALA A 276 -9.02 -16.60 6.55
N ASP A 277 -9.05 -17.93 6.55
CA ASP A 277 -10.29 -18.71 6.49
C ASP A 277 -11.22 -18.44 7.68
N ALA A 278 -10.64 -18.29 8.88
CA ALA A 278 -11.41 -17.97 10.08
C ALA A 278 -12.06 -16.59 9.99
N PHE A 279 -11.29 -15.56 9.56
CA PHE A 279 -11.81 -14.21 9.34
C PHE A 279 -12.92 -14.18 8.28
N VAL A 280 -12.71 -14.83 7.14
CA VAL A 280 -13.71 -14.88 6.06
C VAL A 280 -15.02 -15.49 6.53
N ARG A 281 -14.95 -16.64 7.22
CA ARG A 281 -16.17 -17.32 7.69
C ARG A 281 -16.89 -16.57 8.79
N GLN A 282 -16.17 -15.99 9.73
CA GLN A 282 -16.78 -15.37 10.91
C GLN A 282 -17.24 -13.93 10.65
N HIS A 283 -16.48 -13.16 9.87
CA HIS A 283 -16.66 -11.74 9.69
C HIS A 283 -17.04 -11.34 8.28
N LEU A 284 -16.18 -11.64 7.28
CA LEU A 284 -16.40 -11.13 5.93
C LEU A 284 -17.75 -11.56 5.36
N LEU A 285 -18.13 -12.82 5.53
CA LEU A 285 -19.40 -13.38 5.03
C LEU A 285 -20.56 -13.20 6.02
N ASN A 286 -20.37 -12.49 7.12
CA ASN A 286 -21.39 -12.25 8.13
C ASN A 286 -22.28 -11.06 7.72
N PRO A 287 -23.60 -11.28 7.47
CA PRO A 287 -24.50 -10.20 7.06
C PRO A 287 -24.79 -9.19 8.17
N GLN A 288 -24.43 -9.49 9.42
CA GLN A 288 -24.52 -8.56 10.55
C GLN A 288 -23.27 -7.67 10.68
N GLU A 289 -22.23 -7.92 9.89
CA GLU A 289 -20.95 -7.22 9.91
C GLU A 289 -20.62 -6.70 8.50
N PHE A 290 -19.76 -7.38 7.74
CA PHE A 290 -19.26 -6.85 6.47
C PHE A 290 -20.13 -7.21 5.26
N TRP A 291 -20.84 -8.36 5.27
CA TRP A 291 -21.59 -8.83 4.10
C TRP A 291 -22.96 -8.18 3.99
N THR A 292 -22.99 -6.91 3.67
CA THR A 292 -24.26 -6.16 3.50
C THR A 292 -24.82 -6.33 2.08
N PRO A 293 -26.12 -6.05 1.83
CA PRO A 293 -26.73 -6.17 0.50
C PRO A 293 -26.13 -5.26 -0.57
N LEU A 294 -25.49 -4.16 -0.19
CA LEU A 294 -25.02 -3.14 -1.13
C LEU A 294 -23.50 -3.02 -1.20
N ALA A 295 -22.80 -3.22 -0.11
CA ALA A 295 -21.35 -3.07 -0.03
C ALA A 295 -20.80 -3.78 1.21
N VAL A 296 -19.51 -4.07 1.19
CA VAL A 296 -18.74 -4.43 2.39
C VAL A 296 -18.48 -3.15 3.19
N LEU A 297 -18.80 -3.18 4.49
CA LEU A 297 -18.50 -2.06 5.38
C LEU A 297 -17.00 -1.99 5.68
N SER A 298 -16.49 -0.79 5.96
CA SER A 298 -15.08 -0.59 6.30
C SER A 298 -14.75 -0.99 7.74
N ASP A 299 -15.68 -0.72 8.66
CA ASP A 299 -15.52 -1.02 10.09
C ASP A 299 -16.87 -1.25 10.78
N LYS A 300 -16.80 -1.77 12.02
CA LYS A 300 -17.94 -2.02 12.90
C LYS A 300 -17.57 -1.72 14.37
#